data_1d6c200ce4dea9773f5d409dd4d5f82c
#
_entry.id   1d6c200ce4dea9773f5d409dd4d5f82c
#
_cell.length_a   1.000
_cell.length_b   1.000
_cell.length_c   1.000
_cell.angle_alpha   90.00
_cell.angle_beta   90.00
_cell.angle_gamma   90.00
#
_symmetry.space_group_name_H-M   'P 1'
#
loop_
_entity.id
_entity.type
_entity.pdbx_description
1 polymer ?
#
loop_
_entity_poly.entity_id
_entity_poly.type
_entity_poly.pdbx_seq_one_letter_code
_entity_poly.pdbx_strand_id
1 'polypeptide(L)'
;PAHCFTLKNGEMKKVRYWKPDFNPQSGVLEYFADLTDKAVRESVEAHKIADVEVGSFLSSGIDSSYIAEAANVDKTFTVGFKTEDNRYNEIDYAKTFAEKIGVENIAKVITPEEYWESFSDIQYQMDEPLADPAAIALYFVSKLASEHVKVVMSGEGADELFGGYRIYMEPLTLTAYDKLPFAVRRIISKICEKLPQKRGINYLVRRGKTIEERYIGNANIFSFKERREILKNDTAAEPKILCDRFY
;
A
#
# COMPACT_ATOMS: atom_id res chain seq x y z
N PRO A 1 -12.97 5.41 -8.10
CA PRO A 1 -13.27 4.55 -6.97
C PRO A 1 -14.66 4.83 -6.39
N ALA A 2 -15.25 3.84 -5.71
CA ALA A 2 -16.53 3.93 -5.00
C ALA A 2 -17.72 4.46 -5.82
N HIS A 3 -17.67 4.27 -7.14
CA HIS A 3 -18.77 4.61 -8.04
C HIS A 3 -19.13 3.42 -8.92
N CYS A 4 -20.40 3.23 -9.19
CA CYS A 4 -20.89 2.43 -10.29
C CYS A 4 -21.41 3.33 -11.41
N PHE A 5 -21.42 2.83 -12.63
CA PHE A 5 -22.04 3.52 -13.73
C PHE A 5 -22.95 2.57 -14.54
N THR A 6 -23.98 3.12 -15.10
CA THR A 6 -24.88 2.44 -16.03
C THR A 6 -24.84 3.18 -17.37
N LEU A 7 -24.53 2.46 -18.44
CA LEU A 7 -24.60 2.98 -19.81
C LEU A 7 -25.85 2.40 -20.46
N LYS A 8 -26.79 3.27 -20.86
CA LYS A 8 -28.03 2.88 -21.55
C LYS A 8 -28.33 3.90 -22.65
N ASN A 9 -28.55 3.43 -23.86
CA ASN A 9 -28.88 4.27 -25.02
C ASN A 9 -27.88 5.43 -25.28
N GLY A 10 -26.60 5.22 -25.00
CA GLY A 10 -25.56 6.25 -25.14
C GLY A 10 -25.45 7.23 -23.95
N GLU A 11 -26.35 7.17 -23.01
CA GLU A 11 -26.29 7.98 -21.78
C GLU A 11 -25.63 7.23 -20.65
N MET A 12 -24.65 7.85 -20.00
CA MET A 12 -23.93 7.30 -18.86
C MET A 12 -24.42 7.96 -17.56
N LYS A 13 -24.98 7.14 -16.67
CA LYS A 13 -25.34 7.54 -15.30
C LYS A 13 -24.30 7.01 -14.33
N LYS A 14 -23.66 7.91 -13.56
CA LYS A 14 -22.67 7.58 -12.54
C LYS A 14 -23.28 7.81 -11.15
N VAL A 15 -23.12 6.82 -10.25
CA VAL A 15 -23.64 6.87 -8.88
C VAL A 15 -22.50 6.51 -7.92
N ARG A 16 -22.24 7.36 -6.96
CA ARG A 16 -21.34 7.06 -5.85
C ARG A 16 -22.07 6.20 -4.83
N TYR A 17 -21.55 5.00 -4.56
CA TYR A 17 -22.16 4.06 -3.59
C TYR A 17 -21.45 4.05 -2.23
N TRP A 18 -20.23 4.58 -2.14
CA TRP A 18 -19.46 4.63 -0.91
C TRP A 18 -18.55 5.88 -0.83
N LYS A 19 -18.32 6.34 0.37
CA LYS A 19 -17.29 7.33 0.72
C LYS A 19 -16.74 6.99 2.11
N PRO A 20 -15.45 7.27 2.41
CA PRO A 20 -14.96 7.17 3.77
C PRO A 20 -15.70 8.18 4.65
N ASP A 21 -16.09 7.74 5.84
CA ASP A 21 -16.68 8.60 6.87
C ASP A 21 -15.88 8.41 8.15
N PHE A 22 -15.26 9.50 8.61
CA PHE A 22 -14.40 9.48 9.78
C PHE A 22 -15.16 10.02 10.98
N ASN A 23 -15.44 9.13 11.93
CA ASN A 23 -16.09 9.47 13.21
C ASN A 23 -15.17 9.10 14.38
N PRO A 24 -14.16 9.96 14.71
CA PRO A 24 -13.21 9.68 15.78
C PRO A 24 -13.92 9.49 17.11
N GLN A 25 -13.59 8.41 17.80
CA GLN A 25 -14.11 8.08 19.11
C GLN A 25 -12.96 8.01 20.13
N SER A 26 -13.27 8.27 21.39
CA SER A 26 -12.34 8.08 22.49
C SER A 26 -12.64 6.76 23.19
N GLY A 27 -11.61 6.03 23.59
CA GLY A 27 -11.75 4.75 24.29
C GLY A 27 -10.39 4.18 24.68
N VAL A 28 -10.40 3.03 25.32
CA VAL A 28 -9.19 2.28 25.67
C VAL A 28 -8.74 1.41 24.48
N LEU A 29 -7.46 1.12 24.42
CA LEU A 29 -6.86 0.39 23.30
C LEU A 29 -7.52 -0.99 23.12
N GLU A 30 -7.78 -1.70 24.19
CA GLU A 30 -8.36 -3.02 24.19
C GLU A 30 -9.74 -3.04 23.50
N TYR A 31 -10.57 -2.04 23.80
CA TYR A 31 -11.88 -1.90 23.15
C TYR A 31 -11.77 -1.75 21.63
N PHE A 32 -10.83 -0.93 21.16
CA PHE A 32 -10.64 -0.75 19.72
C PHE A 32 -9.97 -1.96 19.07
N ALA A 33 -9.09 -2.67 19.79
CA ALA A 33 -8.51 -3.92 19.29
C ALA A 33 -9.59 -4.99 19.06
N ASP A 34 -10.48 -5.18 20.01
CA ASP A 34 -11.60 -6.13 19.89
C ASP A 34 -12.55 -5.77 18.75
N LEU A 35 -12.90 -4.47 18.62
CA LEU A 35 -13.73 -4.00 17.50
C LEU A 35 -13.07 -4.24 16.15
N THR A 36 -11.77 -3.99 16.06
CA THR A 36 -11.00 -4.17 14.82
C THR A 36 -10.91 -5.65 14.47
N ASP A 37 -10.56 -6.51 15.44
CA ASP A 37 -10.50 -7.96 15.22
C ASP A 37 -11.84 -8.49 14.71
N LYS A 38 -12.92 -8.12 15.37
CA LYS A 38 -14.28 -8.52 14.95
C LYS A 38 -14.59 -8.06 13.52
N ALA A 39 -14.36 -6.78 13.22
CA ALA A 39 -14.66 -6.22 11.91
C ALA A 39 -13.84 -6.86 10.79
N VAL A 40 -12.54 -7.13 11.04
CA VAL A 40 -11.68 -7.79 10.07
C VAL A 40 -12.12 -9.24 9.85
N ARG A 41 -12.42 -9.99 10.90
CA ARG A 41 -12.90 -11.39 10.77
C ARG A 41 -14.24 -11.47 10.02
N GLU A 42 -15.18 -10.58 10.31
CA GLU A 42 -16.46 -10.49 9.57
C GLU A 42 -16.21 -10.15 8.07
N SER A 43 -15.26 -9.24 7.80
CA SER A 43 -14.87 -8.89 6.43
C SER A 43 -14.21 -10.07 5.72
N VAL A 44 -13.29 -10.78 6.38
CA VAL A 44 -12.62 -11.95 5.84
C VAL A 44 -13.65 -13.05 5.48
N GLU A 45 -14.56 -13.35 6.36
CA GLU A 45 -15.63 -14.33 6.09
C GLU A 45 -16.49 -13.92 4.89
N ALA A 46 -16.82 -12.62 4.76
CA ALA A 46 -17.58 -12.12 3.62
C ALA A 46 -16.79 -12.25 2.29
N HIS A 47 -15.46 -12.18 2.33
CA HIS A 47 -14.59 -12.31 1.15
C HIS A 47 -14.28 -13.77 0.79
N LYS A 48 -14.48 -14.72 1.71
CA LYS A 48 -14.25 -16.16 1.47
C LYS A 48 -15.34 -16.84 0.68
N ILE A 49 -16.42 -16.16 0.34
CA ILE A 49 -17.54 -16.77 -0.40
C ILE A 49 -17.06 -17.15 -1.82
N ALA A 50 -16.74 -18.42 -1.99
CA ALA A 50 -16.22 -18.98 -3.23
C ALA A 50 -16.65 -20.44 -3.38
N ASP A 51 -16.84 -20.87 -4.63
CA ASP A 51 -17.14 -22.28 -4.99
C ASP A 51 -15.87 -23.13 -5.18
N VAL A 52 -14.72 -22.59 -4.82
CA VAL A 52 -13.39 -23.18 -5.00
C VAL A 52 -12.55 -22.98 -3.75
N GLU A 53 -11.47 -23.76 -3.65
CA GLU A 53 -10.49 -23.60 -2.57
C GLU A 53 -9.88 -22.20 -2.58
N VAL A 54 -9.79 -21.58 -1.40
CA VAL A 54 -9.23 -20.25 -1.17
C VAL A 54 -7.91 -20.40 -0.42
N GLY A 55 -6.84 -19.86 -0.97
CA GLY A 55 -5.55 -19.74 -0.29
C GLY A 55 -5.31 -18.33 0.24
N SER A 56 -4.12 -18.09 0.79
CA SER A 56 -3.68 -16.75 1.23
C SER A 56 -2.23 -16.50 0.87
N PHE A 57 -1.92 -15.27 0.49
CA PHE A 57 -0.52 -14.84 0.48
C PHE A 57 -0.01 -14.67 1.91
N LEU A 58 1.22 -15.07 2.14
CA LEU A 58 1.86 -14.99 3.44
C LEU A 58 3.28 -14.44 3.29
N SER A 59 3.55 -13.37 3.99
CA SER A 59 4.89 -12.76 4.12
C SER A 59 5.35 -12.80 5.59
N SER A 60 6.46 -12.13 5.90
CA SER A 60 6.87 -11.90 7.28
C SER A 60 6.08 -10.76 7.96
N GLY A 61 5.21 -10.08 7.21
CA GLY A 61 4.41 -8.95 7.70
C GLY A 61 3.24 -9.37 8.59
N ILE A 62 2.89 -8.50 9.55
CA ILE A 62 1.76 -8.73 10.47
C ILE A 62 0.44 -8.83 9.73
N ASP A 63 0.23 -8.01 8.70
CA ASP A 63 -1.03 -7.92 7.97
C ASP A 63 -1.36 -9.22 7.24
N SER A 64 -0.40 -9.74 6.46
CA SER A 64 -0.57 -11.02 5.76
C SER A 64 -0.73 -12.19 6.73
N SER A 65 0.00 -12.18 7.84
CA SER A 65 -0.11 -13.20 8.88
C SER A 65 -1.48 -13.20 9.55
N TYR A 66 -1.99 -12.01 9.85
CA TYR A 66 -3.31 -11.85 10.47
C TYR A 66 -4.44 -12.30 9.53
N ILE A 67 -4.37 -11.92 8.25
CA ILE A 67 -5.34 -12.36 7.25
C ILE A 67 -5.29 -13.89 7.05
N ALA A 68 -4.10 -14.48 6.96
CA ALA A 68 -3.96 -15.93 6.79
C ALA A 68 -4.56 -16.72 7.98
N GLU A 69 -4.36 -16.24 9.21
CA GLU A 69 -4.96 -16.82 10.42
C GLU A 69 -6.47 -16.62 10.43
N ALA A 70 -6.96 -15.38 10.23
CA ALA A 70 -8.38 -15.07 10.26
C ALA A 70 -9.16 -15.79 9.16
N ALA A 71 -8.55 -15.98 7.99
CA ALA A 71 -9.17 -16.66 6.86
C ALA A 71 -9.24 -18.19 7.06
N ASN A 72 -8.46 -18.77 7.96
CA ASN A 72 -8.41 -20.21 8.22
C ASN A 72 -8.37 -21.02 6.90
N VAL A 73 -7.39 -20.70 6.06
CA VAL A 73 -7.18 -21.34 4.76
C VAL A 73 -6.33 -22.60 4.92
N ASP A 74 -6.42 -23.53 3.95
CA ASP A 74 -5.60 -24.75 3.98
C ASP A 74 -4.17 -24.51 3.45
N LYS A 75 -4.00 -23.52 2.57
CA LYS A 75 -2.72 -23.24 1.90
C LYS A 75 -2.36 -21.76 1.94
N THR A 76 -1.08 -21.51 2.17
CA THR A 76 -0.47 -20.18 2.05
C THR A 76 0.67 -20.20 1.05
N PHE A 77 0.92 -19.05 0.42
CA PHE A 77 1.92 -18.91 -0.63
C PHE A 77 2.90 -17.80 -0.29
N THR A 78 4.19 -18.09 -0.43
CA THR A 78 5.27 -17.17 -0.09
C THR A 78 6.33 -17.16 -1.17
N VAL A 79 6.90 -16.00 -1.45
CA VAL A 79 8.10 -15.88 -2.28
C VAL A 79 9.22 -15.20 -1.50
N GLY A 80 10.44 -15.58 -1.79
CA GLY A 80 11.64 -14.95 -1.26
C GLY A 80 12.64 -14.70 -2.39
N PHE A 81 13.58 -13.79 -2.18
CA PHE A 81 14.63 -13.50 -3.15
C PHE A 81 15.93 -14.12 -2.72
N LYS A 82 16.64 -14.75 -3.67
CA LYS A 82 17.99 -15.24 -3.45
C LYS A 82 18.96 -14.05 -3.38
N THR A 83 19.37 -13.68 -2.17
CA THR A 83 20.34 -12.62 -1.90
C THR A 83 21.52 -13.17 -1.11
N GLU A 84 22.70 -12.51 -1.19
CA GLU A 84 23.90 -12.96 -0.49
C GLU A 84 23.74 -12.99 1.04
N ASP A 85 22.92 -12.09 1.59
CA ASP A 85 22.75 -11.91 3.03
C ASP A 85 21.36 -12.35 3.56
N ASN A 86 20.56 -13.00 2.73
CA ASN A 86 19.20 -13.45 3.06
C ASN A 86 18.23 -12.38 3.62
N ARG A 87 18.57 -11.11 3.56
CA ARG A 87 17.75 -10.02 4.15
C ARG A 87 16.33 -9.92 3.59
N TYR A 88 16.11 -10.41 2.38
CA TYR A 88 14.81 -10.37 1.69
C TYR A 88 14.21 -11.76 1.53
N ASN A 89 14.67 -12.71 2.34
CA ASN A 89 14.11 -14.06 2.36
C ASN A 89 13.14 -14.20 3.54
N GLU A 90 11.86 -14.06 3.25
CA GLU A 90 10.79 -14.15 4.24
C GLU A 90 10.28 -15.59 4.44
N ILE A 91 10.79 -16.56 3.67
CA ILE A 91 10.26 -17.92 3.59
C ILE A 91 10.33 -18.63 4.95
N ASP A 92 11.47 -18.52 5.66
CA ASP A 92 11.65 -19.22 6.94
C ASP A 92 10.67 -18.71 8.00
N TYR A 93 10.42 -17.40 8.01
CA TYR A 93 9.44 -16.80 8.90
C TYR A 93 8.01 -17.26 8.57
N ALA A 94 7.64 -17.16 7.29
CA ALA A 94 6.31 -17.55 6.81
C ALA A 94 6.04 -19.03 7.09
N LYS A 95 7.02 -19.90 6.84
CA LYS A 95 6.93 -21.34 7.15
C LYS A 95 6.70 -21.58 8.64
N THR A 96 7.51 -20.93 9.50
CA THR A 96 7.36 -21.07 10.95
C THR A 96 5.99 -20.59 11.44
N PHE A 97 5.47 -19.51 10.85
CA PHE A 97 4.15 -19.01 11.18
C PHE A 97 3.05 -19.96 10.70
N ALA A 98 3.13 -20.43 9.45
CA ALA A 98 2.17 -21.39 8.90
C ALA A 98 2.09 -22.68 9.73
N GLU A 99 3.24 -23.22 10.16
CA GLU A 99 3.31 -24.36 11.07
C GLU A 99 2.57 -24.12 12.39
N LYS A 100 2.69 -22.89 12.96
CA LYS A 100 2.01 -22.53 14.22
C LYS A 100 0.49 -22.47 14.07
N ILE A 101 -0.01 -22.05 12.93
CA ILE A 101 -1.47 -21.98 12.67
C ILE A 101 -2.00 -23.26 12.00
N GLY A 102 -1.15 -24.27 11.76
CA GLY A 102 -1.55 -25.57 11.22
C GLY A 102 -1.89 -25.57 9.73
N VAL A 103 -1.26 -24.69 8.94
CA VAL A 103 -1.53 -24.47 7.51
C VAL A 103 -0.33 -24.87 6.67
N GLU A 104 -0.55 -25.42 5.49
CA GLU A 104 0.52 -25.70 4.53
C GLU A 104 1.08 -24.39 3.95
N ASN A 105 2.42 -24.25 3.94
CA ASN A 105 3.08 -23.13 3.26
C ASN A 105 3.85 -23.61 2.05
N ILE A 106 3.47 -23.14 0.86
CA ILE A 106 4.13 -23.40 -0.41
C ILE A 106 4.97 -22.18 -0.75
N ALA A 107 6.29 -22.39 -0.89
CA ALA A 107 7.22 -21.28 -1.05
C ALA A 107 8.12 -21.45 -2.29
N LYS A 108 8.51 -20.32 -2.90
CA LYS A 108 9.44 -20.25 -4.03
C LYS A 108 10.53 -19.20 -3.76
N VAL A 109 11.78 -19.58 -4.01
CA VAL A 109 12.92 -18.64 -4.05
C VAL A 109 13.09 -18.14 -5.48
N ILE A 110 13.07 -16.82 -5.66
CA ILE A 110 13.26 -16.14 -6.96
C ILE A 110 14.75 -15.86 -7.13
N THR A 111 15.33 -16.30 -8.24
CA THR A 111 16.72 -15.96 -8.57
C THR A 111 16.83 -14.61 -9.28
N PRO A 112 18.03 -13.98 -9.30
CA PRO A 112 18.24 -12.76 -10.08
C PRO A 112 17.95 -12.94 -11.57
N GLU A 113 18.24 -14.12 -12.13
CA GLU A 113 17.99 -14.46 -13.52
C GLU A 113 16.48 -14.48 -13.80
N GLU A 114 15.69 -15.21 -13.00
CA GLU A 114 14.23 -15.25 -13.09
C GLU A 114 13.61 -13.86 -12.99
N TYR A 115 14.13 -13.01 -12.07
CA TYR A 115 13.68 -11.65 -11.90
C TYR A 115 13.80 -10.83 -13.18
N TRP A 116 14.99 -10.83 -13.80
CA TRP A 116 15.23 -10.04 -15.01
C TRP A 116 14.59 -10.61 -16.26
N GLU A 117 14.52 -11.93 -16.40
CA GLU A 117 13.81 -12.60 -17.50
C GLU A 117 12.31 -12.27 -17.51
N SER A 118 11.70 -12.20 -16.33
CA SER A 118 10.26 -11.91 -16.20
C SER A 118 9.92 -10.43 -16.23
N PHE A 119 10.89 -9.53 -16.14
CA PHE A 119 10.64 -8.09 -15.95
C PHE A 119 9.80 -7.46 -17.05
N SER A 120 10.10 -7.76 -18.31
CA SER A 120 9.36 -7.22 -19.46
C SER A 120 7.91 -7.69 -19.49
N ASP A 121 7.68 -8.97 -19.20
CA ASP A 121 6.34 -9.56 -19.17
C ASP A 121 5.51 -8.96 -18.02
N ILE A 122 6.13 -8.78 -16.86
CA ILE A 122 5.48 -8.14 -15.71
C ILE A 122 5.05 -6.72 -16.07
N GLN A 123 5.95 -5.91 -16.67
CA GLN A 123 5.61 -4.55 -17.08
C GLN A 123 4.49 -4.52 -18.13
N TYR A 124 4.47 -5.49 -19.04
CA TYR A 124 3.39 -5.63 -20.01
C TYR A 124 2.04 -5.94 -19.34
N GLN A 125 2.02 -6.85 -18.36
CA GLN A 125 0.80 -7.23 -17.63
C GLN A 125 0.26 -6.11 -16.73
N MET A 126 1.12 -5.17 -16.33
CA MET A 126 0.70 -4.04 -15.49
C MET A 126 0.01 -2.92 -16.28
N ASP A 127 -0.04 -2.98 -17.62
CA ASP A 127 -0.57 -1.98 -18.56
C ASP A 127 0.09 -0.59 -18.47
N GLU A 128 0.56 -0.19 -17.31
CA GLU A 128 1.28 1.05 -17.07
C GLU A 128 2.70 0.74 -16.53
N PRO A 129 3.72 1.53 -16.91
CA PRO A 129 5.07 1.35 -16.35
C PRO A 129 5.05 1.56 -14.82
N LEU A 130 5.25 0.49 -14.09
CA LEU A 130 5.28 0.51 -12.62
C LEU A 130 6.71 0.35 -12.13
N ALA A 131 7.18 1.35 -11.36
CA ALA A 131 8.53 1.34 -10.78
C ALA A 131 8.59 0.70 -9.38
N ASP A 132 7.50 0.10 -8.92
CA ASP A 132 7.45 -0.56 -7.61
C ASP A 132 7.99 -1.99 -7.72
N PRO A 133 9.09 -2.33 -7.03
CA PRO A 133 9.66 -3.68 -7.05
C PRO A 133 8.72 -4.73 -6.42
N ALA A 134 7.74 -4.35 -5.62
CA ALA A 134 6.74 -5.25 -5.05
C ALA A 134 5.90 -5.94 -6.13
N ALA A 135 5.73 -5.32 -7.30
CA ALA A 135 5.02 -5.93 -8.43
C ALA A 135 5.65 -7.26 -8.89
N ILE A 136 6.96 -7.38 -8.79
CA ILE A 136 7.67 -8.60 -9.18
C ILE A 136 7.40 -9.72 -8.18
N ALA A 137 7.47 -9.41 -6.88
CA ALA A 137 7.11 -10.38 -5.84
C ALA A 137 5.65 -10.85 -6.02
N LEU A 138 4.74 -9.91 -6.26
CA LEU A 138 3.32 -10.19 -6.48
C LEU A 138 3.09 -11.09 -7.70
N TYR A 139 3.80 -10.85 -8.81
CA TYR A 139 3.72 -11.70 -9.99
C TYR A 139 4.11 -13.14 -9.67
N PHE A 140 5.26 -13.34 -9.01
CA PHE A 140 5.75 -14.69 -8.72
C PHE A 140 4.90 -15.41 -7.68
N VAL A 141 4.42 -14.74 -6.65
CA VAL A 141 3.52 -15.36 -5.66
C VAL A 141 2.16 -15.69 -6.25
N SER A 142 1.65 -14.84 -7.14
CA SER A 142 0.39 -15.10 -7.86
C SER A 142 0.53 -16.26 -8.82
N LYS A 143 1.65 -16.34 -9.54
CA LYS A 143 1.96 -17.47 -10.44
C LYS A 143 2.05 -18.77 -9.66
N LEU A 144 2.77 -18.79 -8.54
CA LEU A 144 2.87 -19.95 -7.66
C LEU A 144 1.48 -20.38 -7.15
N ALA A 145 0.70 -19.44 -6.63
CA ALA A 145 -0.63 -19.73 -6.12
C ALA A 145 -1.58 -20.27 -7.19
N SER A 146 -1.48 -19.76 -8.43
CA SER A 146 -2.35 -20.17 -9.54
C SER A 146 -2.22 -21.65 -9.95
N GLU A 147 -1.12 -22.30 -9.58
CA GLU A 147 -0.89 -23.72 -9.78
C GLU A 147 -1.68 -24.60 -8.78
N HIS A 148 -2.17 -24.01 -7.70
CA HIS A 148 -2.81 -24.72 -6.59
C HIS A 148 -4.24 -24.28 -6.33
N VAL A 149 -4.53 -22.97 -6.39
CA VAL A 149 -5.84 -22.40 -6.07
C VAL A 149 -6.30 -21.39 -7.12
N LYS A 150 -7.59 -21.07 -7.14
CA LYS A 150 -8.17 -20.05 -8.03
C LYS A 150 -8.37 -18.70 -7.35
N VAL A 151 -8.43 -18.69 -6.02
CA VAL A 151 -8.68 -17.50 -5.22
C VAL A 151 -7.64 -17.45 -4.11
N VAL A 152 -7.10 -16.27 -3.89
CA VAL A 152 -6.21 -15.98 -2.75
C VAL A 152 -6.67 -14.73 -2.02
N MET A 153 -6.45 -14.71 -0.72
CA MET A 153 -6.60 -13.53 0.12
C MET A 153 -5.25 -12.85 0.33
N SER A 154 -5.28 -11.56 0.58
CA SER A 154 -4.10 -10.72 0.77
C SER A 154 -4.32 -9.71 1.89
N GLY A 155 -3.25 -9.31 2.58
CA GLY A 155 -3.24 -8.24 3.58
C GLY A 155 -3.12 -6.83 2.99
N GLU A 156 -3.21 -6.67 1.68
CA GLU A 156 -3.10 -5.37 1.02
C GLU A 156 -4.17 -4.38 1.48
N GLY A 157 -3.77 -3.12 1.68
CA GLY A 157 -4.66 -2.04 2.14
C GLY A 157 -4.70 -1.87 3.66
N ALA A 158 -4.08 -2.76 4.43
CA ALA A 158 -4.05 -2.64 5.89
C ALA A 158 -3.30 -1.40 6.37
N ASP A 159 -2.16 -1.09 5.78
CA ASP A 159 -1.38 0.12 6.08
C ASP A 159 -2.17 1.40 5.86
N GLU A 160 -2.99 1.45 4.82
CA GLU A 160 -3.86 2.60 4.51
C GLU A 160 -5.00 2.74 5.51
N LEU A 161 -5.61 1.62 5.91
CA LEU A 161 -6.75 1.61 6.83
C LEU A 161 -6.33 1.84 8.27
N PHE A 162 -5.21 1.25 8.70
CA PHE A 162 -4.76 1.25 10.09
C PHE A 162 -3.56 2.18 10.34
N GLY A 163 -3.12 2.93 9.33
CA GLY A 163 -2.04 3.92 9.48
C GLY A 163 -0.66 3.28 9.68
N GLY A 164 -0.38 2.13 9.05
CA GLY A 164 0.86 1.37 9.21
C GLY A 164 2.10 2.06 8.65
N TYR A 165 1.97 2.91 7.65
CA TYR A 165 3.10 3.61 7.06
C TYR A 165 3.72 4.65 8.00
N ARG A 166 5.03 4.63 8.13
CA ARG A 166 5.78 5.60 8.95
C ARG A 166 5.51 7.06 8.59
N ILE A 167 5.11 7.33 7.35
CA ILE A 167 4.79 8.69 6.89
C ILE A 167 3.58 9.28 7.66
N TYR A 168 2.66 8.44 8.13
CA TYR A 168 1.52 8.87 8.93
C TYR A 168 1.90 9.36 10.32
N MET A 169 3.06 8.93 10.83
CA MET A 169 3.58 9.41 12.12
C MET A 169 4.21 10.80 12.03
N GLU A 170 4.54 11.28 10.83
CA GLU A 170 5.19 12.57 10.66
C GLU A 170 4.39 13.75 11.26
N PRO A 171 3.06 13.88 11.05
CA PRO A 171 2.28 14.95 11.65
C PRO A 171 2.26 14.92 13.19
N LEU A 172 2.42 13.74 13.78
CA LEU A 172 2.40 13.54 15.24
C LEU A 172 3.75 13.86 15.91
N THR A 173 4.81 14.00 15.12
CA THR A 173 6.15 14.31 15.64
C THR A 173 6.22 15.79 15.97
N LEU A 174 6.00 16.13 17.25
CA LEU A 174 6.15 17.49 17.76
C LEU A 174 7.63 17.87 17.82
N THR A 175 7.95 19.04 17.26
CA THR A 175 9.31 19.59 17.28
C THR A 175 9.27 21.06 17.70
N ALA A 176 10.42 21.58 18.15
CA ALA A 176 10.55 23.01 18.46
C ALA A 176 10.24 23.88 17.22
N TYR A 177 10.53 23.38 16.02
CA TYR A 177 10.23 24.05 14.77
C TYR A 177 8.73 24.27 14.55
N ASP A 178 7.87 23.36 14.98
CA ASP A 178 6.42 23.48 14.81
C ASP A 178 5.79 24.56 15.70
N LYS A 179 6.54 25.06 16.70
CA LYS A 179 6.15 26.21 17.51
C LYS A 179 6.25 27.53 16.75
N LEU A 180 6.98 27.57 15.63
CA LEU A 180 7.02 28.77 14.79
C LEU A 180 5.67 28.99 14.09
N PRO A 181 5.23 30.25 13.94
CA PRO A 181 4.03 30.56 13.16
C PRO A 181 4.07 29.94 11.76
N PHE A 182 2.96 29.43 11.28
CA PHE A 182 2.89 28.74 9.97
C PHE A 182 3.40 29.63 8.82
N ALA A 183 3.09 30.94 8.85
CA ALA A 183 3.58 31.87 7.84
C ALA A 183 5.11 31.92 7.76
N VAL A 184 5.80 31.86 8.91
CA VAL A 184 7.28 31.83 8.96
C VAL A 184 7.79 30.51 8.39
N ARG A 185 7.21 29.39 8.80
CA ARG A 185 7.57 28.06 8.27
C ARG A 185 7.35 27.98 6.76
N ARG A 186 6.28 28.62 6.24
CA ARG A 186 5.98 28.67 4.81
C ARG A 186 7.03 29.47 4.02
N ILE A 187 7.53 30.57 4.56
CA ILE A 187 8.62 31.33 3.95
C ILE A 187 9.90 30.48 3.90
N ILE A 188 10.25 29.85 5.02
CA ILE A 188 11.43 28.96 5.08
C ILE A 188 11.29 27.82 4.09
N SER A 189 10.13 27.19 3.98
CA SER A 189 9.83 26.13 3.01
C SER A 189 10.13 26.59 1.58
N LYS A 190 9.61 27.75 1.16
CA LYS A 190 9.85 28.31 -0.18
C LYS A 190 11.31 28.58 -0.50
N ILE A 191 12.09 28.97 0.51
CA ILE A 191 13.54 29.16 0.38
C ILE A 191 14.21 27.80 0.22
N CYS A 192 13.86 26.83 1.06
CA CYS A 192 14.42 25.50 1.09
C CYS A 192 14.10 24.69 -0.20
N GLU A 193 12.96 24.95 -0.85
CA GLU A 193 12.62 24.33 -2.16
C GLU A 193 13.62 24.63 -3.28
N LYS A 194 14.39 25.74 -3.13
CA LYS A 194 15.42 26.13 -4.10
C LYS A 194 16.78 25.48 -3.83
N LEU A 195 16.92 24.82 -2.69
CA LEU A 195 18.18 24.18 -2.29
C LEU A 195 18.19 22.70 -2.71
N PRO A 196 19.38 22.10 -2.87
CA PRO A 196 19.49 20.66 -3.15
C PRO A 196 18.77 19.83 -2.08
N GLN A 197 18.05 18.81 -2.52
CA GLN A 197 17.28 17.95 -1.62
C GLN A 197 18.20 17.13 -0.73
N LYS A 198 18.20 17.42 0.56
CA LYS A 198 18.89 16.69 1.62
C LYS A 198 17.95 16.43 2.79
N ARG A 199 18.27 15.44 3.61
CA ARG A 199 17.39 14.95 4.70
C ARG A 199 16.82 16.06 5.59
N GLY A 200 17.60 17.05 6.01
CA GLY A 200 17.11 18.17 6.83
C GLY A 200 16.30 19.21 6.04
N ILE A 201 16.67 19.46 4.79
CA ILE A 201 16.02 20.44 3.91
C ILE A 201 14.61 19.94 3.55
N ASN A 202 14.46 18.68 3.19
CA ASN A 202 13.15 18.10 2.89
C ASN A 202 12.19 18.20 4.08
N TYR A 203 12.69 18.04 5.30
CA TYR A 203 11.90 18.22 6.50
C TYR A 203 11.36 19.66 6.61
N LEU A 204 12.19 20.68 6.42
CA LEU A 204 11.78 22.09 6.47
C LEU A 204 10.77 22.43 5.36
N VAL A 205 10.98 21.88 4.15
CA VAL A 205 10.04 22.05 3.03
C VAL A 205 8.67 21.49 3.40
N ARG A 206 8.61 20.28 3.90
CA ARG A 206 7.35 19.60 4.23
C ARG A 206 6.62 20.30 5.38
N ARG A 207 7.33 20.72 6.44
CA ARG A 207 6.74 21.37 7.62
C ARG A 207 6.23 22.80 7.37
N GLY A 208 6.59 23.43 6.27
CA GLY A 208 6.02 24.70 5.81
C GLY A 208 4.81 24.55 4.88
N LYS A 209 4.33 23.33 4.67
CA LYS A 209 3.12 23.00 3.87
C LYS A 209 2.01 22.49 4.78
N THR A 210 0.76 22.63 4.35
CA THR A 210 -0.37 21.97 5.02
C THR A 210 -0.27 20.45 4.86
N ILE A 211 -1.08 19.69 5.58
CA ILE A 211 -1.10 18.22 5.46
C ILE A 211 -1.51 17.84 4.03
N GLU A 212 -2.53 18.50 3.49
CA GLU A 212 -3.04 18.27 2.14
C GLU A 212 -2.01 18.59 1.05
N GLU A 213 -1.23 19.67 1.24
CA GLU A 213 -0.20 20.08 0.27
C GLU A 213 1.01 19.13 0.25
N ARG A 214 1.30 18.44 1.34
CA ARG A 214 2.47 17.56 1.46
C ARG A 214 2.16 16.08 1.36
N TYR A 215 0.90 15.69 1.54
CA TYR A 215 0.46 14.32 1.47
C TYR A 215 0.13 13.93 0.02
N ILE A 216 1.10 13.33 -0.65
CA ILE A 216 0.95 12.81 -2.01
C ILE A 216 1.12 11.28 -2.02
N GLY A 217 1.12 10.66 -0.84
CA GLY A 217 1.39 9.23 -0.67
C GLY A 217 2.87 8.87 -0.87
N ASN A 218 3.15 7.59 -0.83
CA ASN A 218 4.50 7.05 -1.03
C ASN A 218 4.96 7.08 -2.50
N ALA A 219 4.04 7.29 -3.42
CA ALA A 219 4.27 7.24 -4.87
C ALA A 219 4.86 8.53 -5.48
N ASN A 220 5.14 9.57 -4.66
CA ASN A 220 5.73 10.81 -5.17
C ASN A 220 7.24 10.68 -5.37
N ILE A 221 7.66 10.03 -6.44
CA ILE A 221 9.07 9.82 -6.80
C ILE A 221 9.66 11.08 -7.44
N PHE A 222 8.94 11.72 -8.36
CA PHE A 222 9.37 12.93 -9.05
C PHE A 222 8.63 14.16 -8.55
N SER A 223 9.37 15.20 -8.18
CA SER A 223 8.78 16.50 -7.90
C SER A 223 8.12 17.09 -9.15
N PHE A 224 7.20 18.04 -8.96
CA PHE A 224 6.54 18.73 -10.06
C PHE A 224 7.52 19.39 -11.04
N LYS A 225 8.66 19.92 -10.53
CA LYS A 225 9.71 20.49 -11.36
C LYS A 225 10.41 19.42 -12.20
N GLU A 226 10.79 18.32 -11.60
CA GLU A 226 11.46 17.21 -12.31
C GLU A 226 10.56 16.60 -13.39
N ARG A 227 9.27 16.44 -13.10
CA ARG A 227 8.32 15.95 -14.12
C ARG A 227 8.26 16.85 -15.36
N ARG A 228 8.26 18.17 -15.17
CA ARG A 228 8.27 19.13 -16.29
C ARG A 228 9.56 19.11 -17.12
N GLU A 229 10.67 18.73 -16.51
CA GLU A 229 11.95 18.56 -17.23
C GLU A 229 11.98 17.25 -18.04
N ILE A 230 11.29 16.22 -17.59
CA ILE A 230 11.29 14.88 -18.20
C ILE A 230 10.15 14.74 -19.25
N LEU A 231 8.97 15.24 -18.94
CA LEU A 231 7.79 15.07 -19.80
C LEU A 231 7.70 16.19 -20.85
N LYS A 232 7.51 15.80 -22.10
CA LYS A 232 7.24 16.78 -23.20
C LYS A 232 5.96 17.57 -22.98
N ASN A 233 4.92 16.92 -22.46
CA ASN A 233 3.64 17.50 -22.12
C ASN A 233 3.25 17.06 -20.72
N ASP A 234 3.34 17.95 -19.74
CA ASP A 234 2.84 17.67 -18.39
C ASP A 234 1.33 17.94 -18.35
N THR A 235 0.56 16.89 -18.61
CA THR A 235 -0.90 16.89 -18.54
C THR A 235 -1.42 16.38 -17.20
N ALA A 236 -0.53 16.06 -16.27
CA ALA A 236 -0.92 15.53 -14.97
C ALA A 236 -1.73 16.57 -14.19
N ALA A 237 -2.98 16.24 -13.90
CA ALA A 237 -3.79 17.01 -12.96
C ALA A 237 -3.05 17.11 -11.64
N GLU A 238 -3.07 18.28 -11.02
CA GLU A 238 -2.46 18.45 -9.72
C GLU A 238 -3.10 17.46 -8.71
N PRO A 239 -2.32 16.77 -7.88
CA PRO A 239 -2.85 15.87 -6.86
C PRO A 239 -3.91 16.51 -5.96
N LYS A 240 -3.83 17.84 -5.78
CA LYS A 240 -4.82 18.64 -5.06
C LYS A 240 -6.23 18.49 -5.66
N ILE A 241 -6.38 18.45 -6.99
CA ILE A 241 -7.69 18.29 -7.66
C ILE A 241 -8.30 16.94 -7.30
N LEU A 242 -7.48 15.91 -7.09
CA LEU A 242 -7.96 14.61 -6.63
C LEU A 242 -8.36 14.67 -5.15
N CYS A 243 -7.55 15.28 -4.30
CA CYS A 243 -7.88 15.45 -2.88
C CYS A 243 -9.16 16.28 -2.68
N ASP A 244 -9.30 17.42 -3.35
CA ASP A 244 -10.50 18.27 -3.28
C ASP A 244 -11.81 17.55 -3.71
N ARG A 245 -11.71 16.39 -4.39
CA ARG A 245 -12.87 15.56 -4.73
C ARG A 245 -13.27 14.57 -3.65
N PHE A 246 -12.41 14.33 -2.69
CA PHE A 246 -12.64 13.36 -1.61
C PHE A 246 -12.96 14.02 -0.26
N TYR A 247 -12.66 15.28 -0.10
CA TYR A 247 -12.98 16.11 1.04
C TYR A 247 -14.04 17.15 0.66
#